data_307dbf63f6b3ad241736392b2bfab834
#
_entry.id   307dbf63f6b3ad241736392b2bfab834
#
_cell.length_a   1.000
_cell.length_b   1.000
_cell.length_c   1.000
_cell.angle_alpha   90.00
_cell.angle_beta   90.00
_cell.angle_gamma   90.00
#
_symmetry.space_group_name_H-M   'P 1'
#
loop_
_entity.id
_entity.type
_entity.pdbx_description
1 polymer ?
#
loop_
_entity_poly.entity_id
_entity_poly.type
_entity_poly.pdbx_seq_one_letter_code
_entity_poly.pdbx_strand_id
1 'polypeptide(L)'
;MPIIQAVKSLNAGKFSPLLRARDEYVASCKTLKNFIPTVQGPLQRRAGTRYVADITGAVRLLPFVFSPLQRYLFVFYENKIDVMNGETVVKTLQTSYKAADIPNLFYTQVQDVMFLAHADY
;
A
#
# COMPACT_ATOMS: atom_id res chain seq x y z
N MET A 1 35.99 23.00 18.97
CA MET A 1 36.11 21.86 18.07
C MET A 1 34.71 21.31 17.81
N PRO A 2 34.26 21.19 16.58
CA PRO A 2 32.97 20.58 16.33
C PRO A 2 33.05 19.09 16.70
N ILE A 3 32.11 18.62 17.52
CA ILE A 3 32.00 17.20 17.85
C ILE A 3 31.35 16.52 16.63
N ILE A 4 32.14 15.73 15.92
CA ILE A 4 31.61 14.92 14.82
C ILE A 4 31.06 13.63 15.42
N GLN A 5 29.75 13.52 15.47
CA GLN A 5 29.06 12.30 15.90
C GLN A 5 28.84 11.39 14.67
N ALA A 6 29.45 10.22 14.68
CA ALA A 6 29.24 9.25 13.62
C ALA A 6 27.89 8.57 13.78
N VAL A 7 27.00 8.70 12.82
CA VAL A 7 25.73 7.98 12.76
C VAL A 7 26.01 6.58 12.18
N LYS A 8 25.88 5.55 13.02
CA LYS A 8 26.19 4.15 12.65
C LYS A 8 25.02 3.44 11.94
N SER A 9 23.81 3.89 12.17
CA SER A 9 22.62 3.31 11.55
C SER A 9 21.50 4.36 11.43
N LEU A 10 20.52 4.11 10.55
CA LEU A 10 19.31 4.93 10.40
C LEU A 10 18.04 4.07 10.54
N ASN A 11 18.12 3.00 11.31
CA ASN A 11 17.04 2.02 11.49
C ASN A 11 15.85 2.55 12.31
N ALA A 12 16.02 3.63 13.07
CA ALA A 12 14.91 4.31 13.74
C ALA A 12 13.97 5.04 12.75
N GLY A 13 14.40 5.24 11.50
CA GLY A 13 13.55 5.83 10.47
C GLY A 13 13.39 7.35 10.63
N LYS A 14 12.16 7.85 10.43
CA LYS A 14 11.86 9.29 10.46
C LYS A 14 11.32 9.69 11.83
N PHE A 15 12.02 10.60 12.51
CA PHE A 15 11.57 11.18 13.78
C PHE A 15 11.32 12.69 13.64
N SER A 16 10.36 13.18 14.43
CA SER A 16 10.15 14.62 14.59
C SER A 16 11.29 15.24 15.39
N PRO A 17 11.73 16.47 15.08
CA PRO A 17 12.69 17.22 15.87
C PRO A 17 12.27 17.41 17.34
N LEU A 18 10.99 17.26 17.67
CA LEU A 18 10.47 17.35 19.03
C LEU A 18 10.90 16.14 19.92
N LEU A 19 11.34 15.05 19.30
CA LEU A 19 11.73 13.82 19.99
C LEU A 19 13.24 13.71 20.23
N ARG A 20 13.97 14.83 20.25
CA ARG A 20 15.44 14.88 20.43
C ARG A 20 15.94 14.26 21.72
N ALA A 21 15.10 14.18 22.74
CA ALA A 21 15.47 13.61 24.05
C ALA A 21 15.46 12.08 24.07
N ARG A 22 15.01 11.42 22.99
CA ARG A 22 15.02 9.96 22.90
C ARG A 22 16.36 9.45 22.39
N ASP A 23 16.82 8.34 22.94
CA ASP A 23 18.10 7.72 22.56
C ASP A 23 18.10 7.27 21.09
N GLU A 24 16.96 6.82 20.59
CA GLU A 24 16.79 6.40 19.20
C GLU A 24 16.90 7.57 18.21
N TYR A 25 16.80 8.82 18.67
CA TYR A 25 16.88 9.99 17.81
C TYR A 25 18.20 10.06 17.03
N VAL A 26 19.30 9.58 17.62
CA VAL A 26 20.63 9.54 16.97
C VAL A 26 20.64 8.61 15.76
N ALA A 27 19.82 7.55 15.79
CA ALA A 27 19.67 6.60 14.69
C ALA A 27 18.50 6.95 13.73
N SER A 28 18.01 8.20 13.80
CA SER A 28 16.88 8.67 13.01
C SER A 28 17.28 9.76 12.02
N CYS A 29 16.35 10.10 11.12
CA CYS A 29 16.50 11.23 10.22
C CYS A 29 15.23 12.11 10.22
N LYS A 30 15.43 13.42 10.02
CA LYS A 30 14.33 14.39 9.89
C LYS A 30 13.49 14.14 8.64
N THR A 31 14.14 13.74 7.55
CA THR A 31 13.50 13.52 6.25
C THR A 31 13.95 12.19 5.68
N LEU A 32 12.98 11.34 5.36
CA LEU A 32 13.21 10.04 4.72
C LEU A 32 12.25 9.94 3.54
N LYS A 33 12.79 10.07 2.33
CA LYS A 33 12.02 9.98 1.08
C LYS A 33 12.64 8.94 0.17
N ASN A 34 11.83 8.01 -0.34
CA ASN A 34 12.24 6.93 -1.25
C ASN A 34 13.32 5.96 -0.68
N PHE A 35 13.46 5.91 0.64
CA PHE A 35 14.30 4.95 1.33
C PHE A 35 13.51 4.20 2.41
N ILE A 36 13.86 2.95 2.60
CA ILE A 36 13.30 2.05 3.60
C ILE A 36 14.42 1.71 4.58
N PRO A 37 14.27 2.02 5.88
CA PRO A 37 15.24 1.59 6.87
C PRO A 37 15.17 0.08 7.04
N THR A 38 16.32 -0.58 7.08
CA THR A 38 16.42 -2.01 7.38
C THR A 38 16.71 -2.23 8.85
N VAL A 39 16.30 -3.36 9.39
CA VAL A 39 16.56 -3.74 10.79
C VAL A 39 18.06 -3.78 11.10
N GLN A 40 18.88 -4.12 10.12
CA GLN A 40 20.34 -4.19 10.23
C GLN A 40 21.03 -2.81 10.21
N GLY A 41 20.30 -1.72 10.01
CA GLY A 41 20.81 -0.35 10.08
C GLY A 41 20.95 0.41 8.76
N PRO A 42 21.32 -0.20 7.62
CA PRO A 42 21.42 0.53 6.36
C PRO A 42 20.05 0.95 5.81
N LEU A 43 20.07 2.00 4.97
CA LEU A 43 18.92 2.42 4.19
C LEU A 43 18.93 1.72 2.84
N GLN A 44 17.81 1.10 2.50
CA GLN A 44 17.59 0.54 1.18
C GLN A 44 16.76 1.51 0.35
N ARG A 45 17.13 1.71 -0.92
CA ARG A 45 16.31 2.50 -1.84
C ARG A 45 14.99 1.76 -2.09
N ARG A 46 13.88 2.51 -2.06
CA ARG A 46 12.57 1.98 -2.44
C ARG A 46 12.62 1.45 -3.88
N ALA A 47 12.01 0.32 -4.12
CA ALA A 47 11.82 -0.18 -5.48
C ALA A 47 11.08 0.85 -6.34
N GLY A 48 11.36 0.87 -7.63
CA GLY A 48 10.64 1.67 -8.61
C GLY A 48 9.17 1.28 -8.67
N THR A 49 8.36 2.17 -9.24
CA THR A 49 6.98 1.88 -9.64
C THR A 49 6.95 1.50 -11.11
N ARG A 50 6.07 0.59 -11.46
CA ARG A 50 5.81 0.20 -12.84
C ARG A 50 4.39 0.59 -13.19
N TYR A 51 4.21 1.18 -14.36
CA TYR A 51 2.91 1.46 -14.91
C TYR A 51 2.21 0.14 -15.28
N VAL A 52 0.94 0.00 -14.93
CA VAL A 52 0.13 -1.18 -15.25
C VAL A 52 -1.05 -0.82 -16.13
N ALA A 53 -1.86 0.14 -15.72
CA ALA A 53 -3.06 0.55 -16.45
C ALA A 53 -3.53 1.94 -16.05
N ASP A 54 -4.27 2.62 -16.94
CA ASP A 54 -5.04 3.82 -16.64
C ASP A 54 -6.50 3.45 -16.39
N ILE A 55 -7.05 3.99 -15.31
CA ILE A 55 -8.47 3.86 -14.98
C ILE A 55 -8.99 5.26 -14.64
N THR A 56 -10.05 5.67 -15.32
CA THR A 56 -10.66 6.99 -15.12
C THR A 56 -11.71 6.93 -14.02
N GLY A 57 -11.70 7.92 -13.12
CA GLY A 57 -12.71 8.07 -12.07
C GLY A 57 -12.29 7.49 -10.72
N ALA A 58 -13.28 7.25 -9.85
CA ALA A 58 -13.06 6.66 -8.54
C ALA A 58 -12.64 5.19 -8.67
N VAL A 59 -11.54 4.83 -7.99
CA VAL A 59 -10.99 3.48 -8.02
C VAL A 59 -10.76 2.99 -6.61
N ARG A 60 -11.08 1.74 -6.34
CA ARG A 60 -10.73 1.05 -5.10
C ARG A 60 -10.03 -0.26 -5.40
N LEU A 61 -8.93 -0.49 -4.73
CA LEU A 61 -8.13 -1.70 -4.87
C LEU A 61 -8.33 -2.59 -3.65
N LEU A 62 -8.76 -3.83 -3.86
CA LEU A 62 -8.94 -4.81 -2.79
C LEU A 62 -8.09 -6.05 -3.09
N PRO A 63 -7.18 -6.43 -2.19
CA PRO A 63 -6.44 -7.68 -2.35
C PRO A 63 -7.35 -8.86 -2.05
N PHE A 64 -7.25 -9.90 -2.86
CA PHE A 64 -7.85 -11.20 -2.64
C PHE A 64 -6.75 -12.25 -2.55
N VAL A 65 -6.60 -12.87 -1.38
CA VAL A 65 -5.52 -13.83 -1.12
C VAL A 65 -6.14 -15.14 -0.63
N PHE A 66 -6.17 -16.13 -1.47
CA PHE A 66 -6.61 -17.47 -1.10
C PHE A 66 -5.44 -18.34 -0.61
N SER A 67 -4.30 -18.23 -1.29
CA SER A 67 -3.08 -18.96 -0.92
C SER A 67 -1.83 -18.15 -1.30
N PRO A 68 -0.64 -18.55 -0.87
CA PRO A 68 0.60 -17.91 -1.30
C PRO A 68 0.81 -17.88 -2.82
N LEU A 69 0.22 -18.82 -3.55
CA LEU A 69 0.32 -18.92 -5.01
C LEU A 69 -0.89 -18.33 -5.75
N GLN A 70 -2.03 -18.18 -5.07
CA GLN A 70 -3.27 -17.67 -5.64
C GLN A 70 -3.63 -16.34 -5.01
N ARG A 71 -3.15 -15.28 -5.62
CA ARG A 71 -3.36 -13.90 -5.18
C ARG A 71 -3.87 -13.09 -6.36
N TYR A 72 -4.94 -12.34 -6.12
CA TYR A 72 -5.54 -11.47 -7.11
C TYR A 72 -5.69 -10.07 -6.53
N LEU A 73 -5.74 -9.09 -7.41
CA LEU A 73 -6.10 -7.72 -7.07
C LEU A 73 -7.43 -7.40 -7.75
N PHE A 74 -8.43 -7.08 -6.96
CA PHE A 74 -9.71 -6.61 -7.49
C PHE A 74 -9.67 -5.10 -7.61
N VAL A 75 -9.90 -4.61 -8.81
CA VAL A 75 -9.91 -3.19 -9.15
C VAL A 75 -11.35 -2.78 -9.41
N PHE A 76 -11.93 -2.08 -8.44
CA PHE A 76 -13.30 -1.58 -8.51
C PHE A 76 -13.31 -0.22 -9.16
N TYR A 77 -14.11 -0.04 -10.17
CA TYR A 77 -14.41 1.23 -10.79
C TYR A 77 -15.84 1.23 -11.32
N GLU A 78 -16.30 2.34 -11.87
CA GLU A 78 -17.70 2.50 -12.23
C GLU A 78 -18.22 1.35 -13.10
N ASN A 79 -19.27 0.67 -12.62
CA ASN A 79 -19.96 -0.46 -13.26
C ASN A 79 -19.12 -1.70 -13.53
N LYS A 80 -17.88 -1.77 -13.03
CA LYS A 80 -16.96 -2.88 -13.32
C LYS A 80 -16.06 -3.24 -12.17
N ILE A 81 -15.63 -4.49 -12.16
CA ILE A 81 -14.54 -5.00 -11.31
C ILE A 81 -13.59 -5.78 -12.20
N ASP A 82 -12.36 -5.34 -12.31
CA ASP A 82 -11.31 -6.11 -12.95
C ASP A 82 -10.58 -6.98 -11.93
N VAL A 83 -10.45 -8.24 -12.26
CA VAL A 83 -9.68 -9.22 -11.49
C VAL A 83 -8.30 -9.33 -12.13
N MET A 84 -7.29 -8.87 -11.42
CA MET A 84 -5.90 -8.86 -11.90
C MET A 84 -5.08 -9.95 -11.23
N ASN A 85 -4.26 -10.62 -12.02
CA ASN A 85 -3.17 -11.48 -11.53
C ASN A 85 -1.83 -10.87 -11.99
N GLY A 86 -1.10 -10.30 -11.04
CA GLY A 86 0.06 -9.49 -11.38
C GLY A 86 -0.32 -8.27 -12.23
N GLU A 87 0.12 -8.23 -13.46
CA GLU A 87 -0.11 -7.11 -14.39
C GLU A 87 -1.23 -7.40 -15.42
N THR A 88 -1.81 -8.59 -15.38
CA THR A 88 -2.77 -9.04 -16.38
C THR A 88 -4.18 -9.04 -15.80
N VAL A 89 -5.12 -8.47 -16.53
CA VAL A 89 -6.55 -8.61 -16.25
C VAL A 89 -6.97 -10.01 -16.66
N VAL A 90 -7.33 -10.84 -15.68
CA VAL A 90 -7.79 -12.22 -15.89
C VAL A 90 -9.27 -12.25 -16.24
N LYS A 91 -10.05 -11.37 -15.61
CA LYS A 91 -11.50 -11.31 -15.79
C LYS A 91 -12.03 -9.92 -15.46
N THR A 92 -13.03 -9.47 -16.21
CA THR A 92 -13.82 -8.28 -15.91
C THR A 92 -15.24 -8.70 -15.56
N LEU A 93 -15.73 -8.25 -14.42
CA LEU A 93 -17.10 -8.46 -13.95
C LEU A 93 -17.89 -7.17 -14.13
N GLN A 94 -19.11 -7.27 -14.65
CA GLN A 94 -20.03 -6.14 -14.70
C GLN A 94 -20.78 -6.03 -13.36
N THR A 95 -20.94 -4.80 -12.88
CA THR A 95 -21.61 -4.52 -11.60
C THR A 95 -22.54 -3.31 -11.76
N SER A 96 -23.39 -3.09 -10.78
CA SER A 96 -24.28 -1.92 -10.75
C SER A 96 -23.70 -0.75 -9.93
N TYR A 97 -22.50 -0.90 -9.37
CA TYR A 97 -21.91 0.12 -8.50
C TYR A 97 -21.51 1.37 -9.31
N LYS A 98 -21.98 2.53 -8.86
CA LYS A 98 -21.60 3.82 -9.44
C LYS A 98 -20.30 4.31 -8.82
N ALA A 99 -19.65 5.29 -9.44
CA ALA A 99 -18.41 5.88 -8.96
C ALA A 99 -18.51 6.40 -7.50
N ALA A 100 -19.69 6.91 -7.09
CA ALA A 100 -19.94 7.39 -5.74
C ALA A 100 -20.03 6.29 -4.68
N ASP A 101 -20.39 5.07 -5.07
CA ASP A 101 -20.61 3.93 -4.17
C ASP A 101 -19.29 3.21 -3.83
N ILE A 102 -18.31 3.27 -4.72
CA ILE A 102 -17.05 2.55 -4.62
C ILE A 102 -16.29 2.81 -3.31
N PRO A 103 -16.16 4.05 -2.82
CA PRO A 103 -15.50 4.31 -1.53
C PRO A 103 -16.23 3.69 -0.34
N ASN A 104 -17.56 3.52 -0.44
CA ASN A 104 -18.45 3.08 0.64
C ASN A 104 -18.74 1.58 0.62
N LEU A 105 -18.16 0.82 -0.30
CA LEU A 105 -18.28 -0.64 -0.33
C LEU A 105 -17.66 -1.27 0.91
N PHE A 106 -18.40 -2.09 1.61
CA PHE A 106 -17.88 -2.96 2.66
C PHE A 106 -17.51 -4.30 2.03
N TYR A 107 -16.46 -4.92 2.52
CA TYR A 107 -16.04 -6.22 2.05
C TYR A 107 -15.51 -7.08 3.19
N THR A 108 -15.68 -8.37 3.04
CA THR A 108 -15.02 -9.38 3.87
C THR A 108 -14.66 -10.56 2.99
N GLN A 109 -13.55 -11.23 3.32
CA GLN A 109 -13.12 -12.43 2.64
C GLN A 109 -13.17 -13.61 3.59
N VAL A 110 -13.76 -14.70 3.15
CA VAL A 110 -13.75 -15.99 3.84
C VAL A 110 -13.26 -17.05 2.86
N GLN A 111 -12.06 -17.55 3.08
CA GLN A 111 -11.40 -18.50 2.18
C GLN A 111 -11.32 -17.98 0.73
N ASP A 112 -12.01 -18.63 -0.20
CA ASP A 112 -12.04 -18.36 -1.64
C ASP A 112 -13.22 -17.48 -2.07
N VAL A 113 -14.00 -16.94 -1.12
CA VAL A 113 -15.16 -16.09 -1.38
C VAL A 113 -14.94 -14.69 -0.81
N MET A 114 -15.20 -13.68 -1.62
CA MET A 114 -15.28 -12.29 -1.19
C MET A 114 -16.74 -11.84 -1.17
N PHE A 115 -17.20 -11.41 -0.02
CA PHE A 115 -18.52 -10.81 0.16
C PHE A 115 -18.39 -9.31 0.05
N LEU A 116 -19.29 -8.71 -0.72
CA LEU A 116 -19.39 -7.27 -0.89
C LEU A 116 -20.76 -6.83 -0.38
N ALA A 117 -20.81 -5.69 0.30
CA ALA A 117 -22.03 -5.09 0.78
C ALA A 117 -21.99 -3.56 0.60
N HIS A 118 -23.14 -3.01 0.29
CA HIS A 118 -23.36 -1.57 0.20
C HIS A 118 -24.76 -1.26 0.72
N ALA A 119 -24.99 -0.06 1.25
CA ALA A 119 -26.26 0.32 1.85
C ALA A 119 -27.44 0.35 0.83
N ASP A 120 -27.14 0.62 -0.43
CA ASP A 120 -28.14 0.80 -1.49
C ASP A 120 -28.32 -0.43 -2.40
N TYR A 121 -27.61 -1.55 -2.12
CA TYR A 121 -27.65 -2.78 -2.95
C TYR A 121 -27.83 -4.04 -2.10
#